data_d0ad1db11b2c3d331b6b7aa41501f309
#
_entry.id   d0ad1db11b2c3d331b6b7aa41501f309
#
_cell.length_a   1.000
_cell.length_b   1.000
_cell.length_c   1.000
_cell.angle_alpha   90.00
_cell.angle_beta   90.00
_cell.angle_gamma   90.00
#
_symmetry.space_group_name_H-M   'P 1'
#
loop_
_entity.id
_entity.type
_entity.pdbx_description
1 polymer ?
#
loop_
_entity_poly.entity_id
_entity_poly.type
_entity_poly.pdbx_seq_one_letter_code
_entity_poly.pdbx_strand_id
1 'polypeptide(L)'
;QQVRKHIQFLTRQRVTYAADLDGDDEEWTRKLGELLGKKRYRVTAEKTALLAEKNRFSRWGPYINHIGLIVFLLAVLARAIPGWQMDQYVGVREGEAVPIPETNYYVKNIDFEVEYYSDDEMPDRLKGTMRPKRFETKAELYVCEANCGSTALEPVLRKVKTHDILVNDPLEYKGLKLYQFDYDTTPRLKAVRPVLMDLKSGESYGPFELSILEPESEYELGPYRLKLITRFLDFTVNANGEPANLSSQPNAPAFLFLIQGPDLPEEGETFFYFPIQTDRERFGQDLINGEMAERFDIRVTDMANVEFTGDVSYLNVRVDRALPYVFVGAFISLIGLVMGFYWQHRRVWLRIDDGRLTL
;
A
#
# COMPACT_ATOMS: atom_id res chain seq x y z
N GLN A 1 -12.34 52.02 18.97
CA GLN A 1 -13.58 52.31 18.24
C GLN A 1 -14.27 53.50 18.90
N GLN A 2 -14.86 54.37 18.08
CA GLN A 2 -15.60 55.54 18.57
C GLN A 2 -16.83 55.09 19.38
N VAL A 3 -16.94 55.45 20.63
CA VAL A 3 -18.04 55.06 21.52
C VAL A 3 -19.32 55.83 21.10
N ARG A 4 -19.23 57.12 20.98
CA ARG A 4 -20.36 57.95 20.56
C ARG A 4 -20.52 57.95 19.02
N LYS A 5 -21.62 57.38 18.52
CA LYS A 5 -22.00 57.33 17.14
C LYS A 5 -23.07 58.37 16.79
N HIS A 6 -23.10 58.82 15.54
CA HIS A 6 -24.16 59.70 15.08
C HIS A 6 -25.51 58.94 15.08
N ILE A 7 -26.61 59.64 15.42
CA ILE A 7 -27.96 59.02 15.52
C ILE A 7 -28.35 58.30 14.22
N GLN A 8 -28.08 58.95 13.05
CA GLN A 8 -28.36 58.33 11.76
C GLN A 8 -27.60 56.99 11.50
N PHE A 9 -26.46 56.80 12.14
CA PHE A 9 -25.75 55.48 12.08
C PHE A 9 -26.51 54.46 12.92
N LEU A 10 -26.99 54.80 14.10
CA LEU A 10 -27.71 53.87 15.00
C LEU A 10 -29.02 53.44 14.37
N THR A 11 -29.81 54.40 13.83
CA THR A 11 -31.13 54.14 13.24
C THR A 11 -31.06 53.31 11.92
N ARG A 12 -29.89 53.19 11.31
CA ARG A 12 -29.65 52.34 10.08
C ARG A 12 -29.18 50.94 10.42
N GLN A 13 -29.03 50.59 11.69
CA GLN A 13 -28.62 49.25 12.03
C GLN A 13 -29.78 48.25 11.87
N ARG A 14 -29.43 46.95 11.71
CA ARG A 14 -30.39 45.87 11.44
C ARG A 14 -31.42 45.70 12.59
N VAL A 15 -30.99 45.96 13.80
CA VAL A 15 -31.84 45.94 15.01
C VAL A 15 -31.64 47.25 15.70
N THR A 16 -32.70 48.03 15.81
CA THR A 16 -32.76 49.34 16.49
C THR A 16 -33.91 49.36 17.48
N TYR A 17 -33.70 50.09 18.58
CA TYR A 17 -34.73 50.34 19.58
C TYR A 17 -34.62 51.77 20.08
N ALA A 18 -35.76 52.45 20.29
CA ALA A 18 -35.81 53.76 20.86
C ALA A 18 -36.87 53.79 21.97
N ALA A 19 -36.57 54.51 23.04
CA ALA A 19 -37.49 54.72 24.16
C ALA A 19 -37.24 56.10 24.78
N ASP A 20 -38.26 56.68 25.37
CA ASP A 20 -38.15 57.87 26.18
C ASP A 20 -37.93 57.44 27.64
N LEU A 21 -36.98 58.09 28.32
CA LEU A 21 -36.56 57.79 29.68
C LEU A 21 -36.76 59.02 30.55
N ASP A 22 -37.30 58.81 31.72
CA ASP A 22 -37.42 59.86 32.74
C ASP A 22 -36.21 59.89 33.66
N GLY A 23 -35.57 61.03 33.84
CA GLY A 23 -34.43 61.18 34.77
C GLY A 23 -33.11 61.56 34.07
N ASP A 24 -31.99 61.39 34.77
CA ASP A 24 -30.68 61.79 34.31
C ASP A 24 -30.09 60.78 33.27
N ASP A 25 -29.67 61.27 32.09
CA ASP A 25 -29.12 60.51 30.97
C ASP A 25 -27.84 59.79 31.33
N GLU A 26 -26.95 60.36 32.17
CA GLU A 26 -25.72 59.72 32.62
C GLU A 26 -26.01 58.59 33.62
N GLU A 27 -27.00 58.76 34.48
CA GLU A 27 -27.40 57.68 35.42
C GLU A 27 -27.97 56.48 34.67
N TRP A 28 -28.81 56.71 33.67
CA TRP A 28 -29.32 55.61 32.80
C TRP A 28 -28.22 54.93 32.00
N THR A 29 -27.29 55.72 31.47
CA THR A 29 -26.14 55.14 30.74
C THR A 29 -25.32 54.20 31.66
N ARG A 30 -25.11 54.60 32.91
CA ARG A 30 -24.42 53.78 33.91
C ARG A 30 -25.19 52.50 34.25
N LYS A 31 -26.51 52.60 34.57
CA LYS A 31 -27.37 51.46 34.86
C LYS A 31 -27.42 50.44 33.71
N LEU A 32 -27.58 50.88 32.48
CA LEU A 32 -27.56 50.03 31.29
C LEU A 32 -26.19 49.40 31.04
N GLY A 33 -25.13 50.14 31.33
CA GLY A 33 -23.76 49.60 31.30
C GLY A 33 -23.52 48.47 32.29
N GLU A 34 -23.99 48.61 33.52
CA GLU A 34 -23.92 47.57 34.54
C GLU A 34 -24.72 46.31 34.14
N LEU A 35 -25.93 46.50 33.58
CA LEU A 35 -26.78 45.41 33.12
C LEU A 35 -26.11 44.63 32.00
N LEU A 36 -25.49 45.31 31.03
CA LEU A 36 -24.74 44.68 29.91
C LEU A 36 -23.47 43.99 30.45
N GLY A 37 -22.79 44.58 31.44
CA GLY A 37 -21.66 43.96 32.13
C GLY A 37 -22.03 42.64 32.80
N LYS A 38 -23.17 42.57 33.51
CA LYS A 38 -23.70 41.32 34.07
C LYS A 38 -23.99 40.25 32.99
N LYS A 39 -24.31 40.65 31.77
CA LYS A 39 -24.51 39.77 30.63
C LYS A 39 -23.19 39.42 29.89
N ARG A 40 -22.04 39.67 30.51
CA ARG A 40 -20.68 39.40 29.98
C ARG A 40 -20.34 40.21 28.75
N TYR A 41 -20.88 41.44 28.61
CA TYR A 41 -20.37 42.40 27.63
C TYR A 41 -19.22 43.21 28.24
N ARG A 42 -18.19 43.50 27.43
CA ARG A 42 -17.19 44.52 27.77
C ARG A 42 -17.78 45.88 27.43
N VAL A 43 -18.02 46.69 28.44
CA VAL A 43 -18.66 48.00 28.30
C VAL A 43 -17.59 49.08 28.27
N THR A 44 -17.74 50.04 27.36
CA THR A 44 -16.98 51.29 27.33
C THR A 44 -17.99 52.40 27.25
N ALA A 45 -18.07 53.29 28.23
CA ALA A 45 -19.01 54.40 28.34
C ALA A 45 -18.26 55.73 28.16
N GLU A 46 -18.94 56.71 27.55
CA GLU A 46 -18.50 58.08 27.35
C GLU A 46 -19.70 58.99 27.55
N LYS A 47 -19.83 59.66 28.71
CA LYS A 47 -20.98 60.46 29.12
C LYS A 47 -22.33 59.74 28.90
N THR A 48 -23.12 60.18 27.93
CA THR A 48 -24.43 59.64 27.57
C THR A 48 -24.38 58.63 26.43
N ALA A 49 -23.20 58.09 26.10
CA ALA A 49 -23.02 57.09 25.06
C ALA A 49 -22.26 55.87 25.58
N LEU A 50 -22.60 54.68 25.06
CA LEU A 50 -22.02 53.42 25.49
C LEU A 50 -21.82 52.49 24.29
N LEU A 51 -20.68 51.76 24.32
CA LEU A 51 -20.40 50.63 23.42
C LEU A 51 -20.20 49.40 24.29
N ALA A 52 -21.00 48.38 24.05
CA ALA A 52 -20.87 47.09 24.68
C ALA A 52 -20.50 46.02 23.62
N GLU A 53 -19.44 45.29 23.84
CA GLU A 53 -18.95 44.28 22.92
C GLU A 53 -18.84 42.90 23.61
N LYS A 54 -19.27 41.85 22.92
CA LYS A 54 -19.17 40.47 23.37
C LYS A 54 -18.51 39.62 22.30
N ASN A 55 -17.71 38.63 22.71
CA ASN A 55 -17.01 37.69 21.81
C ASN A 55 -16.06 38.37 20.79
N ARG A 56 -15.33 39.40 21.22
CA ARG A 56 -14.38 40.13 20.33
C ARG A 56 -13.34 39.22 19.68
N PHE A 57 -12.97 38.14 20.38
CA PHE A 57 -11.98 37.15 19.87
C PHE A 57 -12.46 36.45 18.61
N SER A 58 -13.77 36.30 18.41
CA SER A 58 -14.30 35.62 17.22
C SER A 58 -13.95 36.34 15.90
N ARG A 59 -13.54 37.60 15.96
CA ARG A 59 -13.03 38.36 14.80
C ARG A 59 -11.74 37.76 14.24
N TRP A 60 -11.00 36.99 15.04
CA TRP A 60 -9.81 36.24 14.61
C TRP A 60 -10.17 34.93 13.91
N GLY A 61 -11.41 34.45 14.05
CA GLY A 61 -11.85 33.18 13.46
C GLY A 61 -11.50 33.05 11.98
N PRO A 62 -11.88 34.00 11.09
CA PRO A 62 -11.52 33.94 9.67
C PRO A 62 -9.99 33.91 9.42
N TYR A 63 -9.21 34.66 10.19
CA TYR A 63 -7.75 34.67 10.03
C TYR A 63 -7.13 33.33 10.45
N ILE A 64 -7.57 32.78 11.59
CA ILE A 64 -7.12 31.46 12.08
C ILE A 64 -7.51 30.38 11.05
N ASN A 65 -8.73 30.44 10.52
CA ASN A 65 -9.15 29.52 9.46
C ASN A 65 -8.24 29.59 8.23
N HIS A 66 -7.92 30.82 7.75
CA HIS A 66 -7.03 30.96 6.58
C HIS A 66 -5.61 30.50 6.86
N ILE A 67 -5.08 30.76 8.07
CA ILE A 67 -3.75 30.23 8.47
C ILE A 67 -3.77 28.70 8.45
N GLY A 68 -4.82 28.08 9.02
CA GLY A 68 -4.99 26.64 9.00
C GLY A 68 -5.03 26.07 7.58
N LEU A 69 -5.77 26.71 6.68
CA LEU A 69 -5.83 26.32 5.27
C LEU A 69 -4.47 26.47 4.56
N ILE A 70 -3.72 27.52 4.84
CA ILE A 70 -2.37 27.71 4.27
C ILE A 70 -1.45 26.59 4.73
N VAL A 71 -1.44 26.25 6.04
CA VAL A 71 -0.63 25.15 6.57
C VAL A 71 -1.05 23.83 5.93
N PHE A 72 -2.36 23.58 5.80
CA PHE A 72 -2.90 22.40 5.14
C PHE A 72 -2.42 22.28 3.69
N LEU A 73 -2.56 23.36 2.90
CA LEU A 73 -2.15 23.35 1.49
C LEU A 73 -0.64 23.20 1.32
N LEU A 74 0.17 23.86 2.17
CA LEU A 74 1.62 23.70 2.15
C LEU A 74 2.04 22.27 2.53
N ALA A 75 1.35 21.64 3.48
CA ALA A 75 1.59 20.25 3.83
C ALA A 75 1.23 19.29 2.67
N VAL A 76 0.11 19.53 1.97
CA VAL A 76 -0.25 18.77 0.77
C VAL A 76 0.80 18.97 -0.33
N LEU A 77 1.25 20.19 -0.55
CA LEU A 77 2.31 20.48 -1.53
C LEU A 77 3.64 19.80 -1.18
N ALA A 78 3.97 19.68 0.11
CA ALA A 78 5.18 19.03 0.59
C ALA A 78 5.25 17.54 0.21
N ARG A 79 4.13 16.88 -0.11
CA ARG A 79 4.11 15.51 -0.66
C ARG A 79 4.84 15.39 -1.99
N ALA A 80 4.94 16.49 -2.77
CA ALA A 80 5.69 16.52 -4.03
C ALA A 80 7.22 16.51 -3.82
N ILE A 81 7.69 16.69 -2.59
CA ILE A 81 9.12 16.64 -2.26
C ILE A 81 9.57 15.17 -2.28
N PRO A 82 10.65 14.82 -3.03
CA PRO A 82 11.16 13.45 -3.06
C PRO A 82 11.41 12.87 -1.65
N GLY A 83 10.91 11.66 -1.41
CA GLY A 83 11.02 10.96 -0.13
C GLY A 83 10.05 11.43 0.98
N TRP A 84 9.15 12.38 0.70
CA TRP A 84 8.09 12.77 1.63
C TRP A 84 6.83 11.91 1.52
N GLN A 85 6.52 11.47 0.31
CA GLN A 85 5.43 10.54 0.05
C GLN A 85 5.95 9.41 -0.83
N MET A 86 5.60 8.18 -0.48
CA MET A 86 5.79 6.98 -1.28
C MET A 86 4.53 6.12 -1.15
N ASP A 87 4.09 5.55 -2.27
CA ASP A 87 2.99 4.58 -2.33
C ASP A 87 3.35 3.58 -3.43
N GLN A 88 3.90 2.43 -3.04
CA GLN A 88 4.44 1.42 -3.93
C GLN A 88 3.88 0.04 -3.56
N TYR A 89 3.92 -0.88 -4.52
CA TYR A 89 3.56 -2.27 -4.29
C TYR A 89 4.78 -3.16 -4.41
N VAL A 90 4.91 -4.10 -3.50
CA VAL A 90 6.01 -5.07 -3.46
C VAL A 90 5.42 -6.46 -3.31
N GLY A 91 5.71 -7.34 -4.28
CA GLY A 91 5.40 -8.76 -4.17
C GLY A 91 6.54 -9.50 -3.47
N VAL A 92 6.22 -10.23 -2.42
CA VAL A 92 7.20 -10.94 -1.59
C VAL A 92 6.80 -12.40 -1.49
N ARG A 93 7.61 -13.27 -2.09
CA ARG A 93 7.40 -14.73 -2.00
C ARG A 93 7.84 -15.24 -0.63
N GLU A 94 7.20 -16.29 -0.15
CA GLU A 94 7.65 -16.98 1.06
C GLU A 94 9.11 -17.38 0.99
N GLY A 95 9.82 -17.14 2.08
CA GLY A 95 11.25 -17.40 2.20
C GLY A 95 12.16 -16.32 1.57
N GLU A 96 11.65 -15.48 0.70
CA GLU A 96 12.43 -14.46 -0.01
C GLU A 96 12.45 -13.11 0.73
N ALA A 97 13.56 -12.39 0.59
CA ALA A 97 13.71 -11.01 1.03
C ALA A 97 13.87 -10.11 -0.19
N VAL A 98 12.99 -9.13 -0.34
CA VAL A 98 13.00 -8.20 -1.47
C VAL A 98 13.26 -6.76 -1.03
N PRO A 99 13.97 -5.94 -1.83
CA PRO A 99 14.19 -4.55 -1.52
C PRO A 99 12.88 -3.76 -1.63
N ILE A 100 12.68 -2.83 -0.69
CA ILE A 100 11.59 -1.86 -0.77
C ILE A 100 12.11 -0.67 -1.59
N PRO A 101 11.48 -0.35 -2.75
CA PRO A 101 11.93 0.73 -3.62
C PRO A 101 12.12 2.06 -2.87
N GLU A 102 13.08 2.86 -3.30
CA GLU A 102 13.40 4.19 -2.75
C GLU A 102 13.76 4.21 -1.26
N THR A 103 14.07 3.04 -0.66
CA THR A 103 14.48 2.92 0.74
C THR A 103 15.73 2.07 0.89
N ASN A 104 16.29 2.02 2.10
CA ASN A 104 17.34 1.07 2.47
C ASN A 104 16.79 -0.15 3.24
N TYR A 105 15.49 -0.41 3.12
CA TYR A 105 14.84 -1.52 3.79
C TYR A 105 14.58 -2.68 2.84
N TYR A 106 14.55 -3.88 3.41
CA TYR A 106 14.12 -5.12 2.77
C TYR A 106 12.99 -5.72 3.59
N VAL A 107 12.02 -6.31 2.92
CA VAL A 107 10.96 -7.09 3.57
C VAL A 107 11.09 -8.56 3.17
N LYS A 108 11.00 -9.44 4.15
CA LYS A 108 10.98 -10.90 3.96
C LYS A 108 9.62 -11.43 4.37
N ASN A 109 9.03 -12.24 3.52
CA ASN A 109 7.88 -13.05 3.87
C ASN A 109 8.37 -14.36 4.48
N ILE A 110 8.04 -14.62 5.75
CA ILE A 110 8.42 -15.85 6.45
C ILE A 110 7.39 -16.93 6.19
N ASP A 111 6.11 -16.55 6.20
CA ASP A 111 4.97 -17.45 6.09
C ASP A 111 3.75 -16.65 5.66
N PHE A 112 2.89 -17.26 4.83
CA PHE A 112 1.65 -16.65 4.39
C PHE A 112 0.50 -17.62 4.65
N GLU A 113 -0.52 -17.15 5.37
CA GLU A 113 -1.70 -17.95 5.67
C GLU A 113 -2.96 -17.28 5.13
N VAL A 114 -3.84 -18.09 4.54
CA VAL A 114 -5.18 -17.66 4.13
C VAL A 114 -6.23 -18.60 4.68
N GLU A 115 -7.20 -18.03 5.41
CA GLU A 115 -8.38 -18.72 5.90
C GLU A 115 -9.57 -18.38 4.99
N TYR A 116 -10.31 -19.38 4.55
CA TYR A 116 -11.49 -19.20 3.72
C TYR A 116 -12.77 -19.42 4.54
N TYR A 117 -13.86 -18.73 4.16
CA TYR A 117 -15.16 -19.02 4.72
C TYR A 117 -15.60 -20.43 4.35
N SER A 118 -16.16 -21.17 5.31
CA SER A 118 -16.87 -22.41 5.02
C SER A 118 -18.23 -22.12 4.40
N ASP A 119 -18.79 -23.08 3.65
CA ASP A 119 -20.10 -22.92 3.03
C ASP A 119 -21.21 -22.65 4.04
N ASP A 120 -21.08 -23.14 5.29
CA ASP A 120 -22.06 -22.91 6.36
C ASP A 120 -22.02 -21.46 6.90
N GLU A 121 -20.90 -20.78 6.76
CA GLU A 121 -20.74 -19.37 7.15
C GLU A 121 -21.19 -18.40 6.06
N MET A 122 -21.50 -18.90 4.84
CA MET A 122 -21.82 -18.05 3.69
C MET A 122 -23.32 -18.09 3.34
N PRO A 123 -23.89 -16.96 2.85
CA PRO A 123 -25.21 -16.94 2.23
C PRO A 123 -25.29 -17.91 1.05
N ASP A 124 -26.47 -18.53 0.81
CA ASP A 124 -26.66 -19.56 -0.22
C ASP A 124 -26.14 -19.17 -1.61
N ARG A 125 -26.27 -17.90 -2.00
CA ARG A 125 -25.78 -17.37 -3.29
C ARG A 125 -24.25 -17.37 -3.45
N LEU A 126 -23.51 -17.57 -2.35
CA LEU A 126 -22.05 -17.51 -2.31
C LEU A 126 -21.42 -18.86 -1.96
N LYS A 127 -22.21 -19.87 -1.64
CA LYS A 127 -21.73 -21.24 -1.38
C LYS A 127 -21.00 -21.79 -2.60
N GLY A 128 -19.94 -22.54 -2.35
CA GLY A 128 -19.06 -23.06 -3.39
C GLY A 128 -18.06 -22.04 -3.97
N THR A 129 -18.01 -20.80 -3.44
CA THR A 129 -16.99 -19.82 -3.80
C THR A 129 -15.89 -19.79 -2.74
N MET A 130 -14.63 -19.83 -3.17
CA MET A 130 -13.48 -19.68 -2.27
C MET A 130 -13.30 -18.21 -1.90
N ARG A 131 -14.01 -17.74 -0.86
CA ARG A 131 -13.85 -16.37 -0.36
C ARG A 131 -12.89 -16.31 0.82
N PRO A 132 -11.84 -15.51 0.77
CA PRO A 132 -10.95 -15.34 1.90
C PRO A 132 -11.69 -14.65 3.05
N LYS A 133 -11.58 -15.23 4.24
CA LYS A 133 -12.08 -14.70 5.51
C LYS A 133 -11.00 -13.87 6.19
N ARG A 134 -9.78 -14.38 6.17
CA ARG A 134 -8.59 -13.76 6.73
C ARG A 134 -7.39 -14.19 5.90
N PHE A 135 -6.48 -13.30 5.68
CA PHE A 135 -5.15 -13.60 5.17
C PHE A 135 -4.13 -12.72 5.86
N GLU A 136 -2.99 -13.31 6.15
CA GLU A 136 -1.92 -12.65 6.86
C GLU A 136 -0.55 -13.04 6.31
N THR A 137 0.39 -12.11 6.42
CA THR A 137 1.79 -12.32 6.08
C THR A 137 2.63 -12.14 7.32
N LYS A 138 3.32 -13.19 7.76
CA LYS A 138 4.35 -13.10 8.79
C LYS A 138 5.60 -12.51 8.18
N ALA A 139 5.81 -11.22 8.37
CA ALA A 139 6.87 -10.47 7.74
C ALA A 139 7.99 -10.09 8.70
N GLU A 140 9.22 -10.09 8.18
CA GLU A 140 10.38 -9.50 8.82
C GLU A 140 10.88 -8.32 8.01
N LEU A 141 11.11 -7.20 8.68
CA LEU A 141 11.72 -6.00 8.11
C LEU A 141 13.20 -5.96 8.46
N TYR A 142 14.00 -5.68 7.46
CA TYR A 142 15.46 -5.55 7.56
C TYR A 142 15.92 -4.18 7.10
N VAL A 143 17.00 -3.70 7.69
CA VAL A 143 17.79 -2.59 7.15
C VAL A 143 19.01 -3.17 6.44
N CYS A 144 19.28 -2.68 5.25
CA CYS A 144 20.48 -3.03 4.51
C CYS A 144 21.66 -2.23 5.03
N GLU A 145 22.75 -2.91 5.40
CA GLU A 145 23.98 -2.31 5.95
C GLU A 145 25.12 -2.28 4.92
N ALA A 146 25.15 -3.22 3.99
CA ALA A 146 26.14 -3.25 2.91
C ALA A 146 25.58 -3.96 1.67
N ASN A 147 26.16 -3.69 0.50
CA ASN A 147 25.82 -4.26 -0.81
C ASN A 147 24.37 -3.99 -1.24
N CYS A 148 23.77 -2.92 -0.75
CA CYS A 148 22.39 -2.57 -1.00
C CYS A 148 22.15 -2.30 -2.49
N GLY A 149 21.22 -3.04 -3.12
CA GLY A 149 20.91 -2.88 -4.54
C GLY A 149 22.00 -3.43 -5.49
N SER A 150 23.00 -4.13 -4.97
CA SER A 150 23.98 -4.83 -5.81
C SER A 150 23.33 -6.04 -6.49
N THR A 151 23.60 -6.24 -7.78
CA THR A 151 23.21 -7.44 -8.52
C THR A 151 24.27 -8.55 -8.46
N ALA A 152 25.49 -8.21 -8.01
CA ALA A 152 26.64 -9.12 -7.98
C ALA A 152 26.97 -9.66 -6.58
N LEU A 153 26.53 -8.99 -5.52
CA LEU A 153 26.83 -9.33 -4.13
C LEU A 153 25.53 -9.40 -3.32
N GLU A 154 25.44 -10.38 -2.44
CA GLU A 154 24.32 -10.50 -1.52
C GLU A 154 24.28 -9.31 -0.54
N PRO A 155 23.09 -8.75 -0.27
CA PRO A 155 22.94 -7.65 0.67
C PRO A 155 23.18 -8.12 2.09
N VAL A 156 23.93 -7.34 2.88
CA VAL A 156 24.07 -7.57 4.32
C VAL A 156 22.87 -6.94 5.02
N LEU A 157 22.00 -7.80 5.57
CA LEU A 157 20.72 -7.41 6.15
C LEU A 157 20.73 -7.57 7.66
N ARG A 158 20.30 -6.54 8.40
CA ARG A 158 20.06 -6.60 9.83
C ARG A 158 18.56 -6.46 10.12
N LYS A 159 17.99 -7.48 10.77
CA LYS A 159 16.58 -7.49 11.18
C LYS A 159 16.27 -6.36 12.16
N VAL A 160 15.18 -5.63 11.92
CA VAL A 160 14.73 -4.51 12.76
C VAL A 160 13.34 -4.70 13.34
N LYS A 161 12.48 -5.47 12.68
CA LYS A 161 11.12 -5.76 13.17
C LYS A 161 10.57 -7.05 12.59
N THR A 162 9.73 -7.74 13.36
CA THR A 162 8.86 -8.83 12.91
C THR A 162 7.42 -8.46 13.22
N HIS A 163 6.48 -8.73 12.31
CA HIS A 163 5.06 -8.44 12.49
C HIS A 163 4.21 -9.32 11.59
N ASP A 164 3.06 -9.75 12.09
CA ASP A 164 2.06 -10.48 11.33
C ASP A 164 1.12 -9.44 10.70
N ILE A 165 1.31 -9.19 9.38
CA ILE A 165 0.60 -8.14 8.66
C ILE A 165 -0.79 -8.65 8.27
N LEU A 166 -1.82 -7.98 8.77
CA LEU A 166 -3.22 -8.17 8.42
C LEU A 166 -3.74 -6.99 7.60
N VAL A 167 -4.92 -7.13 6.98
CA VAL A 167 -5.52 -6.07 6.15
C VAL A 167 -5.59 -4.71 6.84
N ASN A 168 -5.91 -4.67 8.16
CA ASN A 168 -6.02 -3.43 8.93
C ASN A 168 -4.97 -3.29 10.04
N ASP A 169 -3.97 -4.19 10.07
CA ASP A 169 -2.86 -4.16 11.03
C ASP A 169 -1.53 -4.19 10.28
N PRO A 170 -1.04 -3.04 9.82
CA PRO A 170 0.18 -2.95 9.02
C PRO A 170 1.44 -3.07 9.88
N LEU A 171 2.53 -3.56 9.28
CA LEU A 171 3.86 -3.40 9.85
C LEU A 171 4.27 -1.93 9.77
N GLU A 172 4.51 -1.31 10.94
CA GLU A 172 4.94 0.09 11.02
C GLU A 172 6.36 0.20 11.58
N TYR A 173 7.24 0.94 10.89
CA TYR A 173 8.60 1.22 11.36
C TYR A 173 9.10 2.56 10.85
N LYS A 174 9.41 3.50 11.76
CA LYS A 174 9.97 4.85 11.45
C LYS A 174 9.22 5.60 10.34
N GLY A 175 7.90 5.52 10.33
CA GLY A 175 7.04 6.17 9.34
C GLY A 175 6.82 5.38 8.04
N LEU A 176 7.52 4.26 7.85
CA LEU A 176 7.23 3.27 6.84
C LEU A 176 6.07 2.39 7.32
N LYS A 177 5.10 2.14 6.45
CA LYS A 177 3.94 1.26 6.72
C LYS A 177 3.79 0.27 5.58
N LEU A 178 3.68 -1.02 5.91
CA LEU A 178 3.43 -2.09 4.96
C LEU A 178 2.04 -2.67 5.26
N TYR A 179 1.14 -2.53 4.30
CA TYR A 179 -0.23 -3.04 4.40
C TYR A 179 -0.38 -4.30 3.57
N GLN A 180 -1.10 -5.27 4.07
CA GLN A 180 -1.55 -6.39 3.27
C GLN A 180 -2.49 -5.90 2.18
N PHE A 181 -2.16 -6.15 0.90
CA PHE A 181 -2.93 -5.68 -0.23
C PHE A 181 -3.60 -6.83 -1.00
N ASP A 182 -2.80 -7.81 -1.43
CA ASP A 182 -3.25 -8.94 -2.25
C ASP A 182 -2.33 -10.13 -2.01
N TYR A 183 -2.64 -11.27 -2.64
CA TYR A 183 -1.80 -12.48 -2.57
C TYR A 183 -1.99 -13.35 -3.82
N ASP A 184 -1.01 -14.21 -4.08
CA ASP A 184 -1.08 -15.26 -5.12
C ASP A 184 -0.62 -16.59 -4.49
N THR A 185 -1.56 -17.51 -4.33
CA THR A 185 -1.33 -18.87 -3.82
C THR A 185 -1.26 -19.90 -4.96
N THR A 186 -1.10 -19.46 -6.20
CA THR A 186 -0.97 -20.36 -7.34
C THR A 186 0.41 -21.05 -7.29
N PRO A 187 0.47 -22.35 -7.00
CA PRO A 187 1.74 -23.05 -6.95
C PRO A 187 2.37 -23.09 -8.33
N ARG A 188 3.60 -22.64 -8.44
CA ARG A 188 4.40 -22.73 -9.67
C ARG A 188 5.58 -23.64 -9.42
N LEU A 189 5.99 -24.38 -10.47
CA LEU A 189 7.12 -25.28 -10.37
C LEU A 189 8.41 -24.45 -10.15
N LYS A 190 9.16 -24.75 -9.09
CA LYS A 190 10.44 -24.11 -8.76
C LYS A 190 11.62 -24.97 -9.24
N ALA A 191 11.61 -26.25 -8.86
CA ALA A 191 12.62 -27.21 -9.26
C ALA A 191 12.03 -28.62 -9.34
N VAL A 192 12.66 -29.50 -10.11
CA VAL A 192 12.37 -30.92 -10.14
C VAL A 192 13.66 -31.72 -10.02
N ARG A 193 13.55 -32.94 -9.50
CA ARG A 193 14.66 -33.90 -9.43
C ARG A 193 14.29 -35.13 -10.26
N PRO A 194 14.38 -35.04 -11.60
CA PRO A 194 14.10 -36.18 -12.49
C PRO A 194 15.27 -37.17 -12.51
N VAL A 195 14.98 -38.37 -13.03
CA VAL A 195 15.96 -39.39 -13.39
C VAL A 195 15.96 -39.57 -14.88
N LEU A 196 17.12 -39.87 -15.46
CA LEU A 196 17.26 -40.37 -16.84
C LEU A 196 17.12 -41.88 -16.78
N MET A 197 16.19 -42.42 -17.52
CA MET A 197 16.01 -43.87 -17.70
C MET A 197 16.50 -44.26 -19.08
N ASP A 198 17.43 -45.21 -19.14
CA ASP A 198 17.77 -45.90 -20.38
C ASP A 198 16.84 -47.12 -20.52
N LEU A 199 15.88 -47.03 -21.41
CA LEU A 199 14.83 -48.05 -21.58
C LEU A 199 15.40 -49.33 -22.23
N LYS A 200 16.56 -49.25 -22.89
CA LYS A 200 17.21 -50.37 -23.48
C LYS A 200 17.94 -51.25 -22.48
N SER A 201 18.64 -50.64 -21.50
CA SER A 201 19.31 -51.34 -20.41
C SER A 201 18.41 -51.59 -19.21
N GLY A 202 17.36 -50.76 -19.04
CA GLY A 202 16.50 -50.73 -17.86
C GLY A 202 17.12 -50.00 -16.66
N GLU A 203 18.28 -49.37 -16.84
CA GLU A 203 18.95 -48.62 -15.77
C GLU A 203 18.45 -47.20 -15.63
N SER A 204 18.50 -46.64 -14.40
CA SER A 204 18.12 -45.27 -14.11
C SER A 204 19.28 -44.52 -13.50
N TYR A 205 19.52 -43.30 -13.97
CA TYR A 205 20.62 -42.43 -13.57
C TYR A 205 20.08 -41.15 -12.94
N GLY A 206 20.64 -40.69 -11.86
CA GLY A 206 20.20 -39.53 -11.10
C GLY A 206 19.66 -39.92 -9.72
N PRO A 207 18.77 -39.14 -9.05
CA PRO A 207 18.16 -37.90 -9.60
C PRO A 207 19.14 -36.74 -9.73
N PHE A 208 18.85 -35.81 -10.65
CA PHE A 208 19.59 -34.54 -10.80
C PHE A 208 18.68 -33.35 -10.53
N GLU A 209 19.23 -32.29 -9.93
CA GLU A 209 18.46 -31.11 -9.59
C GLU A 209 18.34 -30.16 -10.79
N LEU A 210 17.11 -29.97 -11.26
CA LEU A 210 16.79 -29.09 -12.39
C LEU A 210 15.94 -27.92 -11.90
N SER A 211 16.58 -26.76 -11.74
CA SER A 211 15.89 -25.48 -11.47
C SER A 211 15.17 -25.00 -12.71
N ILE A 212 13.94 -24.52 -12.57
CA ILE A 212 13.15 -24.03 -13.70
C ILE A 212 13.67 -22.68 -14.21
N LEU A 213 14.07 -21.79 -13.30
CA LEU A 213 14.54 -20.46 -13.67
C LEU A 213 16.04 -20.40 -13.91
N GLU A 214 16.83 -21.17 -13.17
CA GLU A 214 18.29 -21.15 -13.22
C GLU A 214 18.85 -22.57 -13.32
N PRO A 215 18.62 -23.29 -14.43
CA PRO A 215 19.17 -24.64 -14.60
C PRO A 215 20.68 -24.59 -14.84
N GLU A 216 21.39 -25.63 -14.42
CA GLU A 216 22.78 -25.82 -14.78
C GLU A 216 22.93 -26.07 -16.29
N SER A 217 24.06 -25.74 -16.83
CA SER A 217 24.34 -25.93 -18.26
C SER A 217 24.62 -27.40 -18.64
N GLU A 218 24.97 -28.22 -17.68
CA GLU A 218 25.38 -29.61 -17.88
C GLU A 218 25.15 -30.50 -16.67
N TYR A 219 24.72 -31.74 -16.87
CA TYR A 219 24.49 -32.75 -15.84
C TYR A 219 25.18 -34.04 -16.19
N GLU A 220 25.99 -34.60 -15.28
CA GLU A 220 26.65 -35.90 -15.46
C GLU A 220 25.81 -36.99 -14.74
N LEU A 221 25.34 -37.97 -15.53
CA LEU A 221 24.44 -39.03 -15.10
C LEU A 221 24.97 -40.38 -15.47
N GLY A 222 25.88 -40.91 -14.66
CA GLY A 222 26.56 -42.16 -14.92
C GLY A 222 27.38 -42.09 -16.21
N PRO A 223 27.10 -42.95 -17.25
CA PRO A 223 27.81 -42.91 -18.50
C PRO A 223 27.29 -41.80 -19.45
N TYR A 224 26.20 -41.13 -19.10
CA TYR A 224 25.56 -40.11 -19.92
C TYR A 224 25.87 -38.70 -19.42
N ARG A 225 25.92 -37.77 -20.37
CA ARG A 225 26.05 -36.34 -20.13
C ARG A 225 24.89 -35.61 -20.81
N LEU A 226 24.14 -34.86 -20.05
CA LEU A 226 23.05 -34.01 -20.56
C LEU A 226 23.52 -32.56 -20.56
N LYS A 227 23.63 -31.98 -21.74
CA LYS A 227 23.97 -30.57 -21.94
C LYS A 227 22.71 -29.79 -22.28
N LEU A 228 22.40 -28.75 -21.52
CA LEU A 228 21.27 -27.89 -21.79
C LEU A 228 21.55 -27.03 -23.03
N ILE A 229 20.75 -27.19 -24.10
CA ILE A 229 20.81 -26.37 -25.30
C ILE A 229 20.00 -25.09 -25.10
N THR A 230 18.73 -25.24 -24.65
CA THR A 230 17.82 -24.13 -24.41
C THR A 230 16.72 -24.53 -23.45
N ARG A 231 16.06 -23.53 -22.85
CA ARG A 231 14.86 -23.70 -22.02
C ARG A 231 13.73 -22.83 -22.52
N PHE A 232 12.52 -23.30 -22.30
CA PHE A 232 11.27 -22.56 -22.50
C PHE A 232 10.56 -22.50 -21.17
N LEU A 233 10.08 -21.31 -20.78
CA LEU A 233 9.31 -21.14 -19.54
C LEU A 233 7.83 -21.45 -19.76
N ASP A 234 7.32 -21.13 -20.94
CA ASP A 234 5.93 -21.35 -21.32
C ASP A 234 5.91 -21.88 -22.75
N PHE A 235 6.18 -23.17 -22.90
CA PHE A 235 6.43 -23.81 -24.17
C PHE A 235 5.23 -23.79 -25.11
N THR A 236 5.46 -23.43 -26.34
CA THR A 236 4.50 -23.52 -27.44
C THR A 236 5.24 -23.74 -28.76
N VAL A 237 4.49 -23.98 -29.81
CA VAL A 237 5.01 -24.06 -31.19
C VAL A 237 4.40 -22.88 -31.96
N ASN A 238 5.25 -22.11 -32.61
CA ASN A 238 4.82 -20.98 -33.44
C ASN A 238 4.14 -21.43 -34.74
N ALA A 239 3.64 -20.49 -35.53
CA ALA A 239 2.95 -20.77 -36.80
C ALA A 239 3.84 -21.50 -37.84
N ASN A 240 5.17 -21.44 -37.68
CA ASN A 240 6.13 -22.10 -38.56
C ASN A 240 6.49 -23.53 -38.10
N GLY A 241 5.93 -23.98 -36.97
CA GLY A 241 6.26 -25.28 -36.38
C GLY A 241 7.52 -25.27 -35.49
N GLU A 242 8.06 -24.10 -35.13
CA GLU A 242 9.28 -23.99 -34.33
C GLU A 242 8.94 -23.79 -32.83
N PRO A 243 9.75 -24.36 -31.91
CA PRO A 243 9.62 -24.15 -30.49
C PRO A 243 9.72 -22.66 -30.11
N ALA A 244 8.82 -22.19 -29.27
CA ALA A 244 8.75 -20.79 -28.81
C ALA A 244 8.24 -20.67 -27.37
N ASN A 245 8.36 -19.49 -26.77
CA ASN A 245 7.72 -19.13 -25.49
C ASN A 245 6.43 -18.38 -25.76
N LEU A 246 5.32 -18.81 -25.12
CA LEU A 246 4.07 -18.09 -25.12
C LEU A 246 4.12 -16.88 -24.18
N SER A 247 4.78 -17.03 -23.04
CA SER A 247 4.98 -15.98 -22.04
C SER A 247 6.34 -16.10 -21.33
N SER A 248 6.68 -15.12 -20.49
CA SER A 248 7.87 -15.17 -19.63
C SER A 248 7.61 -15.84 -18.27
N GLN A 249 6.41 -16.38 -18.05
CA GLN A 249 6.04 -17.06 -16.80
C GLN A 249 6.28 -18.57 -16.93
N PRO A 250 6.68 -19.28 -15.86
CA PRO A 250 6.94 -20.72 -15.89
C PRO A 250 5.64 -21.54 -15.81
N ASN A 251 4.72 -21.34 -16.78
CA ASN A 251 3.45 -22.04 -16.82
C ASN A 251 3.55 -23.46 -17.40
N ALA A 252 4.38 -23.62 -18.44
CA ALA A 252 4.61 -24.89 -19.13
C ALA A 252 6.10 -25.03 -19.48
N PRO A 253 6.98 -25.24 -18.47
CA PRO A 253 8.43 -25.31 -18.71
C PRO A 253 8.80 -26.50 -19.54
N ALA A 254 9.76 -26.29 -20.48
CA ALA A 254 10.37 -27.33 -21.31
C ALA A 254 11.88 -27.09 -21.44
N PHE A 255 12.62 -28.16 -21.48
CA PHE A 255 14.09 -28.13 -21.58
C PHE A 255 14.52 -28.98 -22.76
N LEU A 256 15.37 -28.43 -23.63
CA LEU A 256 16.00 -29.15 -24.70
C LEU A 256 17.42 -29.52 -24.25
N PHE A 257 17.67 -30.80 -24.09
CA PHE A 257 18.98 -31.37 -23.77
C PHE A 257 19.61 -31.98 -24.99
N LEU A 258 20.93 -31.95 -25.05
CA LEU A 258 21.77 -32.82 -25.88
C LEU A 258 22.25 -33.95 -24.97
N ILE A 259 21.89 -35.19 -25.30
CA ILE A 259 22.35 -36.39 -24.58
C ILE A 259 23.56 -36.96 -25.32
N GLN A 260 24.65 -37.13 -24.60
CA GLN A 260 25.87 -37.78 -25.05
C GLN A 260 26.17 -39.00 -24.17
N GLY A 261 26.66 -40.07 -24.75
CA GLY A 261 27.00 -41.26 -23.99
C GLY A 261 27.17 -42.50 -24.86
N PRO A 262 27.25 -43.69 -24.26
CA PRO A 262 27.42 -44.97 -24.97
C PRO A 262 26.33 -45.21 -26.01
N ASP A 263 26.71 -45.74 -27.17
CA ASP A 263 25.82 -46.10 -28.29
C ASP A 263 24.99 -44.91 -28.82
N LEU A 264 25.48 -43.67 -28.65
CA LEU A 264 24.98 -42.46 -29.29
C LEU A 264 26.04 -41.92 -30.23
N PRO A 265 25.65 -41.12 -31.29
CA PRO A 265 26.60 -40.37 -32.10
C PRO A 265 27.53 -39.49 -31.25
N GLU A 266 28.74 -39.22 -31.73
CA GLU A 266 29.70 -38.33 -31.02
C GLU A 266 29.13 -36.94 -30.79
N GLU A 267 28.29 -36.44 -31.74
CA GLU A 267 27.61 -35.16 -31.64
C GLU A 267 26.53 -35.17 -30.56
N GLY A 268 26.07 -36.36 -30.13
CA GLY A 268 24.91 -36.53 -29.24
C GLY A 268 23.57 -36.41 -29.96
N GLU A 269 22.50 -36.65 -29.23
CA GLU A 269 21.12 -36.57 -29.73
C GLU A 269 20.29 -35.65 -28.85
N THR A 270 19.35 -34.90 -29.46
CA THR A 270 18.51 -33.97 -28.77
C THR A 270 17.31 -34.64 -28.13
N PHE A 271 16.95 -34.19 -26.92
CA PHE A 271 15.82 -34.69 -26.16
C PHE A 271 15.07 -33.55 -25.43
N PHE A 272 13.76 -33.42 -25.69
CA PHE A 272 12.90 -32.52 -24.98
C PHE A 272 12.38 -33.16 -23.67
N TYR A 273 12.56 -32.46 -22.59
CA TYR A 273 12.00 -32.82 -21.27
C TYR A 273 10.93 -31.81 -20.85
N PHE A 274 9.77 -32.33 -20.47
CA PHE A 274 8.63 -31.54 -20.00
C PHE A 274 8.31 -31.89 -18.53
N PRO A 275 8.75 -31.11 -17.54
CA PRO A 275 8.42 -31.35 -16.14
C PRO A 275 6.92 -31.38 -15.86
N ILE A 276 6.14 -30.56 -16.57
CA ILE A 276 4.69 -30.53 -16.57
C ILE A 276 4.19 -30.76 -17.99
N GLN A 277 3.42 -31.82 -18.19
CA GLN A 277 2.81 -32.11 -19.48
C GLN A 277 1.36 -31.63 -19.47
N THR A 278 1.15 -30.36 -19.83
CA THR A 278 -0.18 -29.71 -19.84
C THR A 278 -1.04 -30.14 -21.02
N ASP A 279 -0.43 -30.47 -22.14
CA ASP A 279 -1.11 -30.87 -23.38
C ASP A 279 -0.36 -32.07 -24.01
N ARG A 280 -0.67 -33.27 -23.49
CA ARG A 280 -0.04 -34.52 -23.97
C ARG A 280 -0.39 -34.89 -25.40
N GLU A 281 -1.54 -34.45 -25.88
CA GLU A 281 -1.98 -34.78 -27.25
C GLU A 281 -1.17 -34.02 -28.30
N ARG A 282 -0.70 -32.81 -27.97
CA ARG A 282 0.09 -31.98 -28.87
C ARG A 282 1.60 -32.03 -28.58
N PHE A 283 1.93 -32.07 -27.29
CA PHE A 283 3.30 -31.91 -26.79
C PHE A 283 3.72 -33.05 -25.85
N GLY A 284 3.23 -34.25 -26.08
CA GLY A 284 3.69 -35.44 -25.35
C GLY A 284 5.21 -35.62 -25.56
N GLN A 285 5.91 -35.89 -24.44
CA GLN A 285 7.37 -36.08 -24.50
C GLN A 285 7.78 -37.20 -25.45
N ASP A 286 6.99 -38.26 -25.51
CA ASP A 286 7.13 -39.38 -26.45
C ASP A 286 6.93 -38.95 -27.93
N LEU A 287 5.92 -38.13 -28.19
CA LEU A 287 5.61 -37.67 -29.55
C LEU A 287 6.70 -36.75 -30.09
N ILE A 288 7.20 -35.82 -29.26
CA ILE A 288 8.18 -34.84 -29.71
C ILE A 288 9.58 -35.46 -29.89
N ASN A 289 9.95 -36.42 -29.04
CA ASN A 289 11.26 -37.04 -29.08
C ASN A 289 11.39 -38.22 -30.07
N GLY A 290 10.25 -38.73 -30.61
CA GLY A 290 10.27 -39.78 -31.60
C GLY A 290 11.11 -41.00 -31.23
N GLU A 291 12.08 -41.41 -32.06
CA GLU A 291 12.94 -42.58 -31.80
C GLU A 291 13.75 -42.48 -30.52
N MET A 292 14.10 -41.27 -30.07
CA MET A 292 14.80 -41.05 -28.77
C MET A 292 13.92 -41.38 -27.57
N ALA A 293 12.61 -41.27 -27.67
CA ALA A 293 11.68 -41.67 -26.61
C ALA A 293 11.53 -43.19 -26.46
N GLU A 294 11.90 -43.99 -27.47
CA GLU A 294 11.98 -45.45 -27.36
C GLU A 294 13.23 -45.90 -26.55
N ARG A 295 14.23 -45.03 -26.50
CA ARG A 295 15.50 -45.30 -25.83
C ARG A 295 15.61 -44.65 -24.46
N PHE A 296 15.21 -43.40 -24.35
CA PHE A 296 15.34 -42.62 -23.09
C PHE A 296 14.01 -42.07 -22.64
N ASP A 297 13.86 -42.01 -21.31
CA ASP A 297 12.81 -41.28 -20.66
C ASP A 297 13.40 -40.44 -19.52
N ILE A 298 13.02 -39.16 -19.45
CA ILE A 298 13.35 -38.28 -18.35
C ILE A 298 12.06 -38.02 -17.57
N ARG A 299 11.99 -38.42 -16.32
CA ARG A 299 10.80 -38.26 -15.50
C ARG A 299 11.08 -38.13 -14.02
N VAL A 300 10.18 -37.48 -13.31
CA VAL A 300 10.14 -37.51 -11.86
C VAL A 300 9.44 -38.78 -11.41
N THR A 301 10.03 -39.50 -10.48
CA THR A 301 9.52 -40.79 -9.99
C THR A 301 8.69 -40.66 -8.71
N ASP A 302 8.87 -39.55 -7.96
CA ASP A 302 8.18 -39.28 -6.68
C ASP A 302 7.87 -37.79 -6.57
N MET A 303 6.67 -37.45 -6.04
CA MET A 303 6.28 -36.07 -5.77
C MET A 303 7.20 -35.35 -4.76
N ALA A 304 7.89 -36.06 -3.90
CA ALA A 304 8.95 -35.52 -3.04
C ALA A 304 10.11 -34.88 -3.82
N ASN A 305 10.25 -35.25 -5.11
CA ASN A 305 11.23 -34.69 -6.05
C ASN A 305 10.70 -33.49 -6.85
N VAL A 306 9.56 -32.93 -6.47
CA VAL A 306 8.96 -31.74 -7.09
C VAL A 306 8.91 -30.64 -6.04
N GLU A 307 9.52 -29.51 -6.34
CA GLU A 307 9.52 -28.33 -5.49
C GLU A 307 8.68 -27.24 -6.14
N PHE A 308 7.68 -26.76 -5.40
CA PHE A 308 6.86 -25.64 -5.82
C PHE A 308 7.31 -24.33 -5.17
N THR A 309 6.98 -23.23 -5.79
CA THR A 309 7.19 -21.92 -5.20
C THR A 309 6.22 -21.72 -4.05
N GLY A 310 6.68 -21.05 -3.00
CA GLY A 310 5.80 -20.57 -1.94
C GLY A 310 4.83 -19.47 -2.41
N ASP A 311 3.88 -19.15 -1.55
CA ASP A 311 2.87 -18.13 -1.80
C ASP A 311 3.48 -16.73 -1.90
N VAL A 312 2.88 -15.87 -2.71
CA VAL A 312 3.31 -14.48 -2.86
C VAL A 312 2.35 -13.56 -2.13
N SER A 313 2.89 -12.78 -1.22
CA SER A 313 2.15 -11.69 -0.59
C SER A 313 2.45 -10.37 -1.30
N TYR A 314 1.43 -9.64 -1.71
CA TYR A 314 1.56 -8.30 -2.25
C TYR A 314 1.31 -7.29 -1.14
N LEU A 315 2.33 -6.53 -0.80
CA LEU A 315 2.30 -5.51 0.23
C LEU A 315 2.25 -4.12 -0.40
N ASN A 316 1.33 -3.29 0.07
CA ASN A 316 1.35 -1.87 -0.25
C ASN A 316 2.21 -1.13 0.76
N VAL A 317 3.28 -0.54 0.28
CA VAL A 317 4.29 0.17 1.09
C VAL A 317 4.04 1.65 1.02
N ARG A 318 3.82 2.28 2.18
CA ARG A 318 3.50 3.70 2.28
C ARG A 318 4.43 4.44 3.22
N VAL A 319 4.80 5.64 2.80
CA VAL A 319 5.41 6.68 3.62
C VAL A 319 4.65 7.97 3.37
N ASP A 320 4.20 8.65 4.40
CA ASP A 320 3.61 10.00 4.29
C ASP A 320 4.08 10.88 5.45
N ARG A 321 5.17 11.59 5.22
CA ARG A 321 5.75 12.51 6.21
C ARG A 321 4.96 13.81 6.32
N ALA A 322 4.16 14.15 5.34
CA ALA A 322 3.34 15.35 5.34
C ALA A 322 2.04 15.19 6.16
N LEU A 323 1.57 13.95 6.35
CA LEU A 323 0.28 13.66 6.98
C LEU A 323 0.06 14.33 8.34
N PRO A 324 1.02 14.34 9.29
CA PRO A 324 0.84 15.04 10.56
C PRO A 324 0.57 16.54 10.38
N TYR A 325 1.25 17.19 9.45
CA TYR A 325 1.08 18.63 9.17
C TYR A 325 -0.26 18.92 8.46
N VAL A 326 -0.76 18.00 7.63
CA VAL A 326 -2.11 18.06 7.05
C VAL A 326 -3.16 18.09 8.16
N PHE A 327 -3.06 17.21 9.16
CA PHE A 327 -3.96 17.20 10.31
C PHE A 327 -3.84 18.47 11.17
N VAL A 328 -2.63 18.96 11.39
CA VAL A 328 -2.42 20.22 12.13
C VAL A 328 -3.10 21.39 11.40
N GLY A 329 -2.92 21.52 10.10
CA GLY A 329 -3.56 22.57 9.31
C GLY A 329 -5.09 22.48 9.34
N ALA A 330 -5.64 21.27 9.17
CA ALA A 330 -7.06 21.01 9.25
C ALA A 330 -7.64 21.37 10.65
N PHE A 331 -6.94 21.01 11.70
CA PHE A 331 -7.36 21.30 13.09
C PHE A 331 -7.37 22.81 13.39
N ILE A 332 -6.34 23.53 12.99
CA ILE A 332 -6.28 24.99 13.12
C ILE A 332 -7.42 25.64 12.35
N SER A 333 -7.69 25.20 11.12
CA SER A 333 -8.78 25.69 10.28
C SER A 333 -10.14 25.46 10.97
N LEU A 334 -10.37 24.28 11.51
CA LEU A 334 -11.59 23.93 12.23
C LEU A 334 -11.82 24.84 13.45
N ILE A 335 -10.78 25.13 14.24
CA ILE A 335 -10.85 26.07 15.36
C ILE A 335 -11.31 27.44 14.86
N GLY A 336 -10.74 27.94 13.77
CA GLY A 336 -11.11 29.22 13.16
C GLY A 336 -12.57 29.25 12.75
N LEU A 337 -13.09 28.20 12.13
CA LEU A 337 -14.49 28.04 11.76
C LEU A 337 -15.42 28.04 12.99
N VAL A 338 -15.12 27.22 13.98
CA VAL A 338 -15.90 27.15 15.22
C VAL A 338 -15.95 28.52 15.90
N MET A 339 -14.83 29.23 15.96
CA MET A 339 -14.78 30.59 16.50
C MET A 339 -15.69 31.57 15.73
N GLY A 340 -15.69 31.48 14.39
CA GLY A 340 -16.51 32.36 13.55
C GLY A 340 -18.00 32.07 13.65
N PHE A 341 -18.40 30.80 13.69
CA PHE A 341 -19.82 30.39 13.67
C PHE A 341 -20.48 30.41 15.04
N TYR A 342 -19.84 29.88 16.06
CA TYR A 342 -20.46 29.72 17.39
C TYR A 342 -20.33 30.97 18.26
N TRP A 343 -19.25 31.75 18.17
CA TRP A 343 -19.03 32.93 18.99
C TRP A 343 -19.15 34.21 18.18
N GLN A 344 -20.33 34.46 17.61
CA GLN A 344 -20.56 35.69 16.84
C GLN A 344 -20.20 36.94 17.65
N HIS A 345 -19.45 37.86 17.04
CA HIS A 345 -19.12 39.15 17.63
C HIS A 345 -20.38 40.01 17.68
N ARG A 346 -20.85 40.30 18.88
CA ARG A 346 -22.02 41.15 19.12
C ARG A 346 -21.59 42.51 19.63
N ARG A 347 -22.20 43.56 19.10
CA ARG A 347 -21.99 44.94 19.48
C ARG A 347 -23.35 45.60 19.74
N VAL A 348 -23.39 46.40 20.82
CA VAL A 348 -24.53 47.22 21.19
C VAL A 348 -23.98 48.63 21.33
N TRP A 349 -24.43 49.54 20.54
CA TRP A 349 -24.20 50.96 20.68
C TRP A 349 -25.46 51.58 21.27
N LEU A 350 -25.28 52.39 22.31
CA LEU A 350 -26.34 53.06 22.98
C LEU A 350 -25.99 54.53 23.07
N ARG A 351 -26.98 55.41 22.86
CA ARG A 351 -26.87 56.83 23.06
C ARG A 351 -28.15 57.37 23.66
N ILE A 352 -28.03 58.25 24.65
CA ILE A 352 -29.13 58.95 25.30
C ILE A 352 -28.89 60.43 25.04
N ASP A 353 -29.87 61.12 24.47
CA ASP A 353 -29.87 62.58 24.25
C ASP A 353 -31.24 63.13 24.66
N ASP A 354 -31.26 64.08 25.58
CA ASP A 354 -32.47 64.76 26.09
C ASP A 354 -33.61 63.80 26.49
N GLY A 355 -33.26 62.74 27.28
CA GLY A 355 -34.18 61.71 27.73
C GLY A 355 -34.54 60.66 26.69
N ARG A 356 -34.04 60.74 25.46
CA ARG A 356 -34.36 59.78 24.41
C ARG A 356 -33.21 58.78 24.22
N LEU A 357 -33.48 57.54 24.54
CA LEU A 357 -32.60 56.40 24.30
C LEU A 357 -32.68 55.98 22.82
N THR A 358 -31.52 55.81 22.18
CA THR A 358 -31.37 55.14 20.88
C THR A 358 -30.33 54.05 20.97
N LEU A 359 -30.69 52.85 20.59
CA LEU A 359 -29.88 51.64 20.72
C LEU A 359 -29.72 50.97 19.38
#